data_ef80aef1babd98367aa193b6ca35fb65
#
_entry.id   ef80aef1babd98367aa193b6ca35fb65
#
_cell.length_a   1.000
_cell.length_b   1.000
_cell.length_c   1.000
_cell.angle_alpha   90.00
_cell.angle_beta   90.00
_cell.angle_gamma   90.00
#
_symmetry.space_group_name_H-M   'P 1'
#
loop_
_entity.id
_entity.type
_entity.pdbx_description
1 polymer ?
#
loop_
_entity_poly.entity_id
_entity_poly.type
_entity_poly.pdbx_seq_one_letter_code
_entity_poly.pdbx_strand_id
1 'polypeptide(L)'
;MKRILIADDNALVRRGLRGLITRNDDWQVCGEANDGREAVQRTRELHPDVLVLDLAMPGMNGFDAARELARVEPGVQILLCTGQLSTYVVREAEKMGISGAVSKSKVSQITDGIAALLRHERFYCWPSN
;
A
#
# COMPACT_ATOMS: atom_id res chain seq x y z
N MET A 1 13.09 12.55 -5.64
CA MET A 1 11.67 12.18 -5.69
C MET A 1 11.39 10.99 -4.79
N LYS A 2 10.26 10.99 -4.13
CA LYS A 2 9.83 9.86 -3.34
C LYS A 2 9.28 8.77 -4.27
N ARG A 3 9.62 7.53 -4.00
CA ARG A 3 9.34 6.40 -4.89
C ARG A 3 8.24 5.53 -4.30
N ILE A 4 7.18 5.35 -5.06
CA ILE A 4 5.99 4.61 -4.62
C ILE A 4 5.77 3.42 -5.56
N LEU A 5 5.62 2.23 -4.96
CA LEU A 5 5.29 1.01 -5.67
C LEU A 5 3.80 0.71 -5.46
N ILE A 6 3.09 0.36 -6.53
CA ILE A 6 1.66 0.04 -6.47
C ILE A 6 1.48 -1.46 -6.71
N ALA A 7 0.78 -2.13 -5.79
CA ALA A 7 0.44 -3.55 -5.93
C ALA A 7 -1.07 -3.74 -5.85
N ASP A 8 -1.67 -4.12 -6.96
CA ASP A 8 -3.11 -4.36 -7.08
C ASP A 8 -3.33 -5.24 -8.31
N ASP A 9 -4.23 -6.22 -8.22
CA ASP A 9 -4.47 -7.13 -9.33
C ASP A 9 -5.33 -6.53 -10.45
N ASN A 10 -5.92 -5.37 -10.23
CA ASN A 10 -6.78 -4.69 -11.20
C ASN A 10 -6.00 -3.59 -11.92
N ALA A 11 -5.82 -3.75 -13.24
CA ALA A 11 -5.05 -2.80 -14.04
C ALA A 11 -5.66 -1.40 -14.06
N LEU A 12 -7.00 -1.29 -14.03
CA LEU A 12 -7.67 0.01 -14.01
C LEU A 12 -7.44 0.73 -12.69
N VAL A 13 -7.44 -0.01 -11.59
CA VAL A 13 -7.15 0.55 -10.27
C VAL A 13 -5.70 1.05 -10.23
N ARG A 14 -4.75 0.26 -10.75
CA ARG A 14 -3.35 0.69 -10.82
C ARG A 14 -3.19 1.97 -11.64
N ARG A 15 -3.89 2.07 -12.77
CA ARG A 15 -3.86 3.28 -13.61
C ARG A 15 -4.39 4.50 -12.84
N GLY A 16 -5.50 4.33 -12.13
CA GLY A 16 -6.08 5.40 -11.33
C GLY A 16 -5.15 5.85 -10.21
N LEU A 17 -4.53 4.90 -9.51
CA LEU A 17 -3.56 5.20 -8.45
C LEU A 17 -2.33 5.91 -9.01
N ARG A 18 -1.82 5.46 -10.15
CA ARG A 18 -0.68 6.11 -10.81
C ARG A 18 -1.02 7.57 -11.14
N GLY A 19 -2.19 7.82 -11.71
CA GLY A 19 -2.62 9.18 -12.03
C GLY A 19 -2.73 10.05 -10.79
N LEU A 20 -3.26 9.50 -9.72
CA LEU A 20 -3.41 10.20 -8.44
C LEU A 20 -2.05 10.56 -7.83
N ILE A 21 -1.16 9.59 -7.78
CA ILE A 21 0.17 9.74 -7.17
C ILE A 21 1.01 10.75 -7.96
N THR A 22 0.98 10.68 -9.27
CA THR A 22 1.82 11.53 -10.13
C THR A 22 1.34 12.97 -10.21
N ARG A 23 0.19 13.31 -9.63
CA ARG A 23 -0.23 14.72 -9.45
C ARG A 23 0.69 15.46 -8.50
N ASN A 24 1.37 14.75 -7.61
CA ASN A 24 2.35 15.35 -6.71
C ASN A 24 3.71 15.30 -7.39
N ASP A 25 4.30 16.47 -7.67
CA ASP A 25 5.55 16.57 -8.42
C ASP A 25 6.75 15.92 -7.71
N ASP A 26 6.67 15.74 -6.39
CA ASP A 26 7.73 15.13 -5.60
C ASP A 26 7.63 13.61 -5.52
N TRP A 27 6.55 13.02 -6.08
CA TRP A 27 6.30 11.59 -6.02
C TRP A 27 6.44 10.95 -7.38
N GLN A 28 6.98 9.73 -7.41
CA GLN A 28 7.08 8.95 -8.63
C GLN A 28 6.62 7.53 -8.38
N VAL A 29 5.91 6.95 -9.33
CA VAL A 29 5.58 5.52 -9.30
C VAL A 29 6.77 4.77 -9.88
N CYS A 30 7.48 4.03 -9.03
CA CYS A 30 8.69 3.33 -9.45
C CYS A 30 8.40 1.96 -10.07
N GLY A 31 7.18 1.47 -9.93
CA GLY A 31 6.78 0.19 -10.51
C GLY A 31 5.38 -0.20 -10.11
N GLU A 32 4.92 -1.32 -10.67
CA GLU A 32 3.62 -1.91 -10.37
C GLU A 32 3.77 -3.42 -10.22
N ALA A 33 2.88 -3.99 -9.40
CA ALA A 33 2.79 -5.43 -9.20
C ALA A 33 1.32 -5.84 -9.30
N ASN A 34 1.04 -7.02 -9.85
CA ASN A 34 -0.34 -7.46 -10.05
C ASN A 34 -0.77 -8.59 -9.11
N ASP A 35 0.11 -9.02 -8.21
CA ASP A 35 -0.24 -9.99 -7.16
C ASP A 35 0.73 -9.84 -5.99
N GLY A 36 0.46 -10.59 -4.91
CA GLY A 36 1.25 -10.48 -3.69
C GLY A 36 2.69 -10.94 -3.84
N ARG A 37 2.92 -11.99 -4.62
CA ARG A 37 4.26 -12.51 -4.86
C ARG A 37 5.11 -11.49 -5.63
N GLU A 38 4.52 -10.90 -6.66
CA GLU A 38 5.20 -9.85 -7.43
C GLU A 38 5.45 -8.61 -6.58
N ALA A 39 4.50 -8.28 -5.68
CA ALA A 39 4.68 -7.16 -4.76
C ALA A 39 5.92 -7.36 -3.88
N VAL A 40 6.12 -8.57 -3.35
CA VAL A 40 7.30 -8.89 -2.55
C VAL A 40 8.56 -8.78 -3.40
N GLN A 41 8.55 -9.39 -4.58
CA GLN A 41 9.71 -9.38 -5.49
C GLN A 41 10.10 -7.96 -5.89
N ARG A 42 9.13 -7.14 -6.32
CA ARG A 42 9.37 -5.77 -6.75
C ARG A 42 9.86 -4.88 -5.61
N THR A 43 9.31 -5.09 -4.41
CA THR A 43 9.76 -4.33 -3.24
C THR A 43 11.25 -4.60 -2.95
N ARG A 44 11.66 -5.87 -3.06
CA ARG A 44 13.06 -6.24 -2.84
C ARG A 44 13.99 -5.70 -3.92
N GLU A 45 13.52 -5.60 -5.15
CA GLU A 45 14.30 -5.07 -6.27
C GLU A 45 14.38 -3.55 -6.25
N LEU A 46 13.26 -2.89 -5.98
CA LEU A 46 13.12 -1.45 -6.18
C LEU A 46 13.32 -0.63 -4.91
N HIS A 47 13.18 -1.22 -3.74
CA HIS A 47 13.29 -0.54 -2.44
C HIS A 47 12.47 0.76 -2.41
N PRO A 48 11.14 0.69 -2.60
CA PRO A 48 10.31 1.90 -2.61
C PRO A 48 10.26 2.56 -1.24
N ASP A 49 9.98 3.86 -1.22
CA ASP A 49 9.73 4.57 0.03
C ASP A 49 8.39 4.17 0.64
N VAL A 50 7.39 3.91 -0.21
CA VAL A 50 6.06 3.43 0.21
C VAL A 50 5.59 2.38 -0.77
N LEU A 51 5.04 1.29 -0.24
CA LEU A 51 4.31 0.29 -1.01
C LEU A 51 2.81 0.48 -0.75
N VAL A 52 2.05 0.81 -1.79
CA VAL A 52 0.59 0.85 -1.73
C VAL A 52 0.12 -0.56 -2.12
N LEU A 53 -0.48 -1.27 -1.18
CA LEU A 53 -0.71 -2.71 -1.28
C LEU A 53 -2.20 -3.02 -1.12
N ASP A 54 -2.77 -3.67 -2.14
CA ASP A 54 -4.14 -4.18 -2.06
C ASP A 54 -4.20 -5.41 -1.14
N LEU A 55 -5.32 -5.56 -0.43
CA LEU A 55 -5.53 -6.74 0.41
C LEU A 55 -5.96 -7.94 -0.42
N ALA A 56 -6.95 -7.77 -1.29
CA ALA A 56 -7.57 -8.88 -2.02
C ALA A 56 -6.86 -9.12 -3.36
N MET A 57 -5.91 -10.06 -3.35
CA MET A 57 -5.19 -10.47 -4.55
C MET A 57 -5.14 -11.99 -4.62
N PRO A 58 -5.14 -12.58 -5.82
CA PRO A 58 -5.11 -14.03 -5.95
C PRO A 58 -3.80 -14.62 -5.42
N GLY A 59 -3.90 -15.82 -4.87
CA GLY A 59 -2.74 -16.53 -4.30
C GLY A 59 -2.32 -15.91 -2.98
N MET A 60 -1.29 -15.09 -2.99
CA MET A 60 -0.77 -14.39 -1.82
C MET A 60 -1.52 -13.06 -1.68
N ASN A 61 -2.37 -12.92 -0.65
CA ASN A 61 -3.09 -11.67 -0.41
C ASN A 61 -2.18 -10.61 0.23
N GLY A 62 -2.74 -9.41 0.47
CA GLY A 62 -1.96 -8.30 1.03
C GLY A 62 -1.37 -8.58 2.42
N PHE A 63 -2.11 -9.28 3.28
CA PHE A 63 -1.58 -9.66 4.59
C PHE A 63 -0.43 -10.65 4.46
N ASP A 64 -0.55 -11.63 3.58
CA ASP A 64 0.52 -12.61 3.33
C ASP A 64 1.77 -11.91 2.78
N ALA A 65 1.59 -10.98 1.86
CA ALA A 65 2.69 -10.21 1.29
C ALA A 65 3.38 -9.36 2.37
N ALA A 66 2.58 -8.69 3.20
CA ALA A 66 3.12 -7.86 4.29
C ALA A 66 3.89 -8.69 5.29
N ARG A 67 3.40 -9.89 5.61
CA ARG A 67 4.07 -10.81 6.53
C ARG A 67 5.43 -11.24 5.97
N GLU A 68 5.49 -11.57 4.69
CA GLU A 68 6.74 -11.93 4.03
C GLU A 68 7.70 -10.74 3.98
N LEU A 69 7.20 -9.54 3.68
CA LEU A 69 8.02 -8.33 3.64
C LEU A 69 8.59 -7.95 5.00
N ALA A 70 7.83 -8.18 6.08
CA ALA A 70 8.34 -7.96 7.43
C ALA A 70 9.59 -8.79 7.70
N ARG A 71 9.69 -9.96 7.05
CA ARG A 71 10.83 -10.87 7.19
C ARG A 71 12.00 -10.46 6.29
N VAL A 72 11.73 -10.05 5.03
CA VAL A 72 12.80 -9.86 4.03
C VAL A 72 13.12 -8.38 3.74
N GLU A 73 12.19 -7.47 4.03
CA GLU A 73 12.37 -6.03 3.83
C GLU A 73 11.72 -5.27 4.98
N PRO A 74 12.23 -5.42 6.21
CA PRO A 74 11.54 -4.92 7.41
C PRO A 74 11.40 -3.40 7.48
N GLY A 75 12.16 -2.66 6.68
CA GLY A 75 12.09 -1.19 6.67
C GLY A 75 11.06 -0.60 5.73
N VAL A 76 10.36 -1.41 4.92
CA VAL A 76 9.41 -0.87 3.95
C VAL A 76 8.17 -0.31 4.64
N GLN A 77 7.72 0.87 4.19
CA GLN A 77 6.48 1.48 4.67
C GLN A 77 5.33 0.96 3.82
N ILE A 78 4.37 0.27 4.43
CA ILE A 78 3.25 -0.34 3.71
C ILE A 78 1.96 0.40 4.02
N LEU A 79 1.28 0.89 2.99
CA LEU A 79 -0.07 1.45 3.08
C LEU A 79 -1.02 0.43 2.46
N LEU A 80 -1.80 -0.24 3.31
CA LEU A 80 -2.82 -1.16 2.84
C LEU A 80 -3.97 -0.34 2.25
N CYS A 81 -4.34 -0.62 1.01
CA CYS A 81 -5.35 0.14 0.27
C CYS A 81 -6.39 -0.84 -0.25
N THR A 82 -7.55 -0.89 0.39
CA THR A 82 -8.54 -1.94 0.09
C THR A 82 -9.93 -1.37 -0.13
N GLY A 83 -10.70 -2.03 -1.01
CA GLY A 83 -12.11 -1.72 -1.22
C GLY A 83 -13.00 -2.23 -0.09
N GLN A 84 -12.47 -3.04 0.81
CA GLN A 84 -13.24 -3.67 1.89
C GLN A 84 -12.63 -3.34 3.26
N LEU A 85 -12.42 -2.06 3.51
CA LEU A 85 -11.89 -1.61 4.79
C LEU A 85 -12.90 -1.88 5.90
N SER A 86 -12.47 -2.55 6.94
CA SER A 86 -13.29 -2.87 8.10
C SER A 86 -12.46 -2.67 9.37
N THR A 87 -13.14 -2.60 10.51
CA THR A 87 -12.46 -2.52 11.80
C THR A 87 -11.49 -3.70 11.98
N TYR A 88 -11.91 -4.90 11.56
CA TYR A 88 -11.07 -6.08 11.63
C TYR A 88 -9.80 -5.90 10.79
N VAL A 89 -9.94 -5.43 9.54
CA VAL A 89 -8.80 -5.23 8.64
C VAL A 89 -7.81 -4.22 9.23
N VAL A 90 -8.31 -3.11 9.74
CA VAL A 90 -7.44 -2.08 10.33
C VAL A 90 -6.70 -2.60 11.55
N ARG A 91 -7.40 -3.33 12.43
CA ARG A 91 -6.78 -3.94 13.62
C ARG A 91 -5.71 -4.95 13.26
N GLU A 92 -5.97 -5.80 12.26
CA GLU A 92 -4.99 -6.78 11.81
C GLU A 92 -3.76 -6.10 11.20
N ALA A 93 -3.98 -5.06 10.39
CA ALA A 93 -2.89 -4.28 9.83
C ALA A 93 -2.01 -3.69 10.92
N GLU A 94 -2.64 -3.11 11.93
CA GLU A 94 -1.95 -2.50 13.06
C GLU A 94 -1.12 -3.53 13.84
N LYS A 95 -1.70 -4.70 14.13
CA LYS A 95 -1.00 -5.79 14.83
C LYS A 95 0.21 -6.30 14.06
N MET A 96 0.13 -6.32 12.74
CA MET A 96 1.20 -6.81 11.88
C MET A 96 2.31 -5.79 11.66
N GLY A 97 2.15 -4.56 12.14
CA GLY A 97 3.11 -3.51 11.91
C GLY A 97 3.02 -2.87 10.53
N ILE A 98 1.92 -3.09 9.80
CA ILE A 98 1.64 -2.38 8.56
C ILE A 98 1.44 -0.91 8.91
N SER A 99 2.07 -0.01 8.14
CA SER A 99 2.19 1.40 8.52
C SER A 99 0.89 2.19 8.39
N GLY A 100 -0.04 1.75 7.53
CA GLY A 100 -1.32 2.42 7.39
C GLY A 100 -2.35 1.57 6.67
N ALA A 101 -3.62 1.96 6.77
CA ALA A 101 -4.74 1.28 6.10
C ALA A 101 -5.80 2.31 5.71
N VAL A 102 -6.16 2.31 4.43
CA VAL A 102 -7.10 3.29 3.85
C VAL A 102 -8.06 2.59 2.90
N SER A 103 -9.15 3.30 2.56
CA SER A 103 -10.14 2.80 1.61
C SER A 103 -9.77 3.21 0.18
N LYS A 104 -9.87 2.27 -0.77
CA LYS A 104 -9.69 2.55 -2.20
C LYS A 104 -10.68 3.58 -2.73
N SER A 105 -11.87 3.67 -2.13
CA SER A 105 -12.92 4.59 -2.57
C SER A 105 -12.71 6.02 -2.07
N LYS A 106 -11.73 6.25 -1.21
CA LYS A 106 -11.48 7.56 -0.59
C LYS A 106 -10.14 8.11 -1.07
N VAL A 107 -10.18 8.88 -2.17
CA VAL A 107 -8.97 9.44 -2.81
C VAL A 107 -8.12 10.24 -1.81
N SER A 108 -8.76 11.08 -0.98
CA SER A 108 -8.04 11.89 -0.01
C SER A 108 -7.31 11.03 1.05
N GLN A 109 -7.90 9.89 1.44
CA GLN A 109 -7.25 8.99 2.38
C GLN A 109 -5.97 8.40 1.79
N ILE A 110 -5.98 8.08 0.51
CA ILE A 110 -4.82 7.49 -0.17
C ILE A 110 -3.66 8.49 -0.19
N THR A 111 -3.91 9.71 -0.64
CA THR A 111 -2.85 10.73 -0.71
C THR A 111 -2.35 11.15 0.67
N ASP A 112 -3.26 11.33 1.63
CA ASP A 112 -2.88 11.67 3.00
C ASP A 112 -2.09 10.53 3.65
N GLY A 113 -2.49 9.29 3.37
CA GLY A 113 -1.79 8.11 3.87
C GLY A 113 -0.37 8.01 3.33
N ILE A 114 -0.19 8.18 2.03
CA ILE A 114 1.15 8.17 1.43
C ILE A 114 2.01 9.26 2.05
N ALA A 115 1.47 10.49 2.15
CA ALA A 115 2.20 11.60 2.74
C ALA A 115 2.63 11.32 4.18
N ALA A 116 1.73 10.75 4.99
CA ALA A 116 2.04 10.39 6.37
C ALA A 116 3.15 9.34 6.45
N LEU A 117 3.06 8.28 5.66
CA LEU A 117 4.06 7.22 5.65
C LEU A 117 5.43 7.73 5.20
N LEU A 118 5.46 8.68 4.26
CA LEU A 118 6.70 9.31 3.83
C LEU A 118 7.37 10.10 4.96
N ARG A 119 6.61 10.52 5.96
CA ARG A 119 7.13 11.16 7.18
C ARG A 119 7.40 10.15 8.29
N HIS A 120 7.27 8.84 7.98
CA HIS A 120 7.40 7.75 8.95
C HIS A 120 6.36 7.83 10.08
N GLU A 121 5.18 8.34 9.74
CA GLU A 121 4.02 8.39 10.64
C GLU A 121 3.05 7.28 10.24
N ARG A 122 2.34 6.72 11.20
CA ARG A 122 1.30 5.73 10.94
C ARG A 122 0.02 6.45 10.52
N PHE A 123 -0.78 5.79 9.67
CA PHE A 123 -2.00 6.40 9.15
C PHE A 123 -3.10 5.35 8.96
N TYR A 124 -3.98 5.22 9.94
CA TYR A 124 -5.08 4.26 9.88
C TYR A 124 -6.42 5.00 9.80
N CYS A 125 -7.21 4.67 8.78
CA CYS A 125 -8.57 5.19 8.62
C CYS A 125 -9.55 4.14 9.13
N TRP A 126 -10.29 4.48 10.18
CA TRP A 126 -11.27 3.58 10.77
C TRP A 126 -12.60 3.77 10.07
N PRO A 127 -13.28 2.68 9.64
CA PRO A 127 -14.57 2.84 9.00
C PRO A 127 -15.60 3.37 10.00
N SER A 128 -16.47 4.28 9.51
CA SER A 128 -17.58 4.77 10.31
C SER A 128 -18.75 3.78 10.22
N ASN A 129 -19.47 3.63 11.30
CA ASN A 129 -20.67 2.78 11.35
C ASN A 129 -21.89 3.53 10.84
#